data_a0bc6171ffe5fd4dbd178d45271e2b58
#
_entry.id   a0bc6171ffe5fd4dbd178d45271e2b58
#
_cell.length_a   1.000
_cell.length_b   1.000
_cell.length_c   1.000
_cell.angle_alpha   90.00
_cell.angle_beta   90.00
_cell.angle_gamma   90.00
#
_symmetry.space_group_name_H-M   'P 1'
#
loop_
_entity.id
_entity.type
_entity.pdbx_description
1 polymer ?
#
loop_
_entity_poly.entity_id
_entity_poly.type
_entity_poly.pdbx_seq_one_letter_code
_entity_poly.pdbx_strand_id
1 'polypeptide(L)'
;VYDGEVSDSSTVKVSLGKLQRTGVKTALAEKTTVSRKIRVPGTVTLDERMISIVSMRADAFIEEVADVTTGDRIIKGENLFNFYSKEIAAAGAEYATEMRNGGKAGPDTGSALRLKNLGVPTATITSIAAERKVPQSIAYTSPRDGVVLERMAVSGMMAEAGDVLFRIADVSKLWVIADVPEYELGAVRMGAAVSVTVRNLPGTMFKGT
;
A
#
# COMPACT_ATOMS: atom_id res chain seq x y z
N VAL A 1 -85.02 -11.36 4.41
CA VAL A 1 -84.20 -11.38 5.66
C VAL A 1 -82.81 -11.78 5.29
N TYR A 2 -81.91 -10.81 5.22
CA TYR A 2 -80.49 -11.08 5.03
C TYR A 2 -79.89 -11.09 6.39
N ASP A 3 -79.39 -12.26 6.78
CA ASP A 3 -78.65 -12.46 7.98
C ASP A 3 -77.26 -11.87 7.83
N GLY A 4 -76.86 -11.01 8.76
CA GLY A 4 -75.66 -10.23 8.66
C GLY A 4 -74.40 -11.08 8.97
N GLU A 5 -73.70 -11.46 7.92
CA GLU A 5 -72.29 -11.83 8.06
C GLU A 5 -71.49 -10.55 8.25
N VAL A 6 -70.76 -10.45 9.37
CA VAL A 6 -69.74 -9.44 9.63
C VAL A 6 -68.63 -9.65 8.60
N SER A 7 -68.69 -8.86 7.52
CA SER A 7 -67.64 -8.88 6.53
C SER A 7 -66.43 -8.16 7.11
N ASP A 8 -65.38 -8.93 7.46
CA ASP A 8 -64.03 -8.36 7.68
C ASP A 8 -63.67 -7.53 6.45
N SER A 9 -63.56 -6.22 6.61
CA SER A 9 -63.35 -5.24 5.53
C SER A 9 -62.01 -5.41 4.78
N SER A 10 -61.21 -6.39 5.23
CA SER A 10 -59.90 -6.67 4.63
C SER A 10 -59.92 -7.76 3.54
N THR A 11 -61.03 -8.49 3.39
CA THR A 11 -61.10 -9.62 2.43
C THR A 11 -62.29 -9.46 1.47
N VAL A 12 -62.01 -9.51 0.17
CA VAL A 12 -62.99 -9.57 -0.90
C VAL A 12 -63.17 -11.00 -1.40
N LYS A 13 -64.33 -11.62 -1.09
CA LYS A 13 -64.65 -12.96 -1.61
C LYS A 13 -65.12 -12.88 -3.05
N VAL A 14 -64.33 -13.38 -3.98
CA VAL A 14 -64.66 -13.44 -5.41
C VAL A 14 -64.86 -14.90 -5.83
N SER A 15 -65.94 -15.25 -6.43
CA SER A 15 -66.18 -16.62 -6.92
C SER A 15 -65.27 -16.97 -8.11
N LEU A 16 -64.81 -18.22 -8.16
CA LEU A 16 -63.92 -18.71 -9.22
C LEU A 16 -64.45 -18.43 -10.64
N GLY A 17 -65.76 -18.50 -10.85
CA GLY A 17 -66.40 -18.18 -12.15
C GLY A 17 -66.36 -16.69 -12.52
N LYS A 18 -66.28 -15.79 -11.54
CA LYS A 18 -66.07 -14.35 -11.78
C LYS A 18 -64.62 -14.05 -12.08
N LEU A 19 -63.68 -14.69 -11.38
CA LEU A 19 -62.24 -14.59 -11.63
C LEU A 19 -61.89 -15.00 -13.06
N GLN A 20 -62.45 -16.10 -13.57
CA GLN A 20 -62.20 -16.57 -14.93
C GLN A 20 -62.75 -15.64 -16.02
N ARG A 21 -63.90 -15.03 -15.78
CA ARG A 21 -64.55 -14.12 -16.75
C ARG A 21 -63.94 -12.72 -16.80
N THR A 22 -63.35 -12.26 -15.72
CA THR A 22 -62.75 -10.92 -15.64
C THR A 22 -61.25 -10.92 -15.98
N GLY A 23 -60.64 -12.07 -16.25
CA GLY A 23 -59.22 -12.16 -16.59
C GLY A 23 -58.27 -11.74 -15.46
N VAL A 24 -58.78 -11.71 -14.21
CA VAL A 24 -57.94 -11.35 -13.04
C VAL A 24 -56.88 -12.42 -12.81
N LYS A 25 -55.63 -12.02 -12.86
CA LYS A 25 -54.48 -12.85 -12.49
C LYS A 25 -54.00 -12.45 -11.11
N THR A 26 -53.88 -13.41 -10.22
CA THR A 26 -53.29 -13.20 -8.91
C THR A 26 -51.83 -13.68 -8.91
N ALA A 27 -50.97 -12.96 -8.25
CA ALA A 27 -49.58 -13.37 -8.03
C ALA A 27 -49.30 -13.28 -6.53
N LEU A 28 -48.50 -14.19 -6.05
CA LEU A 28 -47.99 -14.15 -4.66
C LEU A 28 -47.00 -13.02 -4.54
N ALA A 29 -47.17 -12.15 -3.53
CA ALA A 29 -46.20 -11.13 -3.21
C ALA A 29 -45.10 -11.78 -2.34
N GLU A 30 -43.90 -11.82 -2.87
CA GLU A 30 -42.73 -12.36 -2.16
C GLU A 30 -41.78 -11.20 -1.80
N LYS A 31 -41.29 -11.23 -0.56
CA LYS A 31 -40.29 -10.30 -0.14
C LYS A 31 -38.91 -10.78 -0.64
N THR A 32 -38.36 -10.09 -1.62
CA THR A 32 -37.01 -10.39 -2.15
C THR A 32 -36.08 -9.23 -1.89
N THR A 33 -34.80 -9.56 -1.74
CA THR A 33 -33.75 -8.54 -1.60
C THR A 33 -33.21 -8.22 -3.01
N VAL A 34 -33.40 -6.99 -3.44
CA VAL A 34 -32.90 -6.51 -4.71
C VAL A 34 -31.61 -5.73 -4.46
N SER A 35 -30.50 -6.18 -5.05
CA SER A 35 -29.27 -5.42 -5.06
C SER A 35 -29.23 -4.48 -6.27
N ARG A 36 -29.08 -3.19 -6.01
CA ARG A 36 -28.88 -2.19 -7.05
C ARG A 36 -27.38 -2.01 -7.29
N LYS A 37 -26.93 -2.27 -8.50
CA LYS A 37 -25.57 -1.96 -8.92
C LYS A 37 -25.49 -0.51 -9.36
N ILE A 38 -24.59 0.26 -8.76
CA ILE A 38 -24.24 1.61 -9.22
C ILE A 38 -22.95 1.56 -10.02
N ARG A 39 -22.81 2.39 -11.02
CA ARG A 39 -21.60 2.55 -11.81
C ARG A 39 -21.14 4.00 -11.71
N VAL A 40 -19.94 4.20 -11.21
CA VAL A 40 -19.35 5.51 -11.00
C VAL A 40 -17.97 5.57 -11.63
N PRO A 41 -17.52 6.73 -12.11
CA PRO A 41 -16.14 6.92 -12.53
C PRO A 41 -15.21 6.84 -11.32
N GLY A 42 -13.98 6.47 -11.56
CA GLY A 42 -12.96 6.45 -10.51
C GLY A 42 -11.55 6.52 -11.09
N THR A 43 -10.63 6.96 -10.25
CA THR A 43 -9.21 7.07 -10.57
C THR A 43 -8.41 6.07 -9.73
N VAL A 44 -7.51 5.34 -10.39
CA VAL A 44 -6.59 4.43 -9.71
C VAL A 44 -5.44 5.24 -9.13
N THR A 45 -5.16 5.06 -7.84
CA THR A 45 -4.07 5.73 -7.13
C THR A 45 -3.23 4.74 -6.34
N LEU A 46 -2.02 5.14 -5.98
CA LEU A 46 -1.18 4.38 -5.08
C LEU A 46 -1.73 4.44 -3.65
N ASP A 47 -1.54 3.36 -2.89
CA ASP A 47 -1.74 3.41 -1.43
C ASP A 47 -0.55 4.17 -0.81
N GLU A 48 -0.79 5.36 -0.30
CA GLU A 48 0.23 6.23 0.31
C GLU A 48 0.99 5.53 1.45
N ARG A 49 0.34 4.61 2.16
CA ARG A 49 0.96 3.80 3.22
C ARG A 49 1.99 2.82 2.70
N MET A 50 1.95 2.55 1.40
CA MET A 50 2.85 1.62 0.71
C MET A 50 4.01 2.33 0.00
N ILE A 51 4.16 3.64 0.20
CA ILE A 51 5.28 4.42 -0.32
C ILE A 51 6.41 4.42 0.73
N SER A 52 7.62 4.15 0.29
CA SER A 52 8.85 4.27 1.08
C SER A 52 9.75 5.34 0.46
N ILE A 53 10.26 6.17 1.32
CA ILE A 53 11.26 7.19 0.97
C ILE A 53 12.63 6.69 1.41
N VAL A 54 13.58 6.69 0.50
CA VAL A 54 14.99 6.45 0.77
C VAL A 54 15.67 7.81 0.83
N SER A 55 16.12 8.17 2.02
CA SER A 55 16.80 9.45 2.29
C SER A 55 18.04 9.23 3.14
N MET A 56 19.00 10.13 3.01
CA MET A 56 20.20 10.13 3.87
C MET A 56 19.87 10.71 5.25
N ARG A 57 20.47 10.15 6.28
CA ARG A 57 20.39 10.66 7.66
C ARG A 57 21.63 11.43 8.10
N ALA A 58 22.66 11.37 7.31
CA ALA A 58 23.91 12.11 7.46
C ALA A 58 24.38 12.50 6.06
N ASP A 59 25.19 13.54 5.99
CA ASP A 59 25.82 13.95 4.73
C ASP A 59 26.67 12.83 4.16
N ALA A 60 26.49 12.56 2.88
CA ALA A 60 27.13 11.46 2.21
C ALA A 60 27.49 11.77 0.76
N PHE A 61 28.59 11.24 0.31
CA PHE A 61 28.99 11.22 -1.09
C PHE A 61 28.45 9.94 -1.75
N ILE A 62 27.64 10.09 -2.79
CA ILE A 62 27.09 8.97 -3.54
C ILE A 62 28.13 8.55 -4.59
N GLU A 63 28.77 7.42 -4.37
CA GLU A 63 29.85 6.94 -5.22
C GLU A 63 29.32 6.33 -6.51
N GLU A 64 28.37 5.43 -6.38
CA GLU A 64 27.77 4.68 -7.48
C GLU A 64 26.28 4.47 -7.25
N VAL A 65 25.48 4.63 -8.28
CA VAL A 65 24.04 4.33 -8.26
C VAL A 65 23.80 3.15 -9.19
N ALA A 66 23.04 2.17 -8.68
CA ALA A 66 22.66 1.00 -9.48
C ALA A 66 21.93 1.41 -10.77
N ASP A 67 21.99 0.56 -11.77
CA ASP A 67 21.29 0.77 -13.05
C ASP A 67 19.78 0.50 -12.89
N VAL A 68 19.17 1.37 -12.08
CA VAL A 68 17.73 1.35 -11.75
C VAL A 68 17.17 2.72 -12.04
N THR A 69 16.09 2.78 -12.80
CA THR A 69 15.44 4.04 -13.18
C THR A 69 13.96 4.09 -12.78
N THR A 70 13.34 5.25 -12.95
CA THR A 70 11.90 5.44 -12.69
C THR A 70 11.07 4.48 -13.53
N GLY A 71 10.19 3.74 -12.91
CA GLY A 71 9.36 2.70 -13.51
C GLY A 71 9.89 1.29 -13.35
N ASP A 72 11.15 1.10 -12.97
CA ASP A 72 11.72 -0.22 -12.78
C ASP A 72 11.20 -0.91 -11.53
N ARG A 73 11.11 -2.23 -11.60
CA ARG A 73 10.78 -3.08 -10.45
C ARG A 73 12.05 -3.42 -9.70
N ILE A 74 11.97 -3.32 -8.39
CA ILE A 74 13.04 -3.68 -7.48
C ILE A 74 12.52 -4.64 -6.42
N ILE A 75 13.42 -5.44 -5.88
CA ILE A 75 13.14 -6.35 -4.78
C ILE A 75 13.79 -5.85 -3.49
N LYS A 76 13.23 -6.24 -2.36
CA LYS A 76 13.79 -5.95 -1.05
C LYS A 76 15.21 -6.50 -0.93
N GLY A 77 16.14 -5.65 -0.48
CA GLY A 77 17.55 -6.00 -0.33
C GLY A 77 18.40 -5.76 -1.59
N GLU A 78 17.80 -5.43 -2.72
CA GLU A 78 18.51 -5.05 -3.93
C GLU A 78 19.30 -3.75 -3.72
N ASN A 79 20.55 -3.69 -4.22
CA ASN A 79 21.39 -2.51 -4.07
C ASN A 79 20.84 -1.34 -4.89
N LEU A 80 20.69 -0.18 -4.26
CA LEU A 80 20.24 1.05 -4.90
C LEU A 80 21.41 1.98 -5.23
N PHE A 81 22.31 2.12 -4.28
CA PHE A 81 23.52 2.95 -4.43
C PHE A 81 24.56 2.59 -3.37
N ASN A 82 25.78 2.94 -3.66
CA ASN A 82 26.91 2.89 -2.74
C ASN A 82 27.28 4.31 -2.32
N PHE A 83 27.59 4.49 -1.04
CA PHE A 83 27.88 5.81 -0.51
C PHE A 83 28.98 5.80 0.54
N TYR A 84 29.64 6.93 0.71
CA TYR A 84 30.58 7.23 1.76
C TYR A 84 30.08 8.41 2.59
N SER A 85 30.16 8.32 3.92
CA SER A 85 29.86 9.41 4.84
C SER A 85 30.97 9.52 5.88
N LYS A 86 31.51 10.72 6.03
CA LYS A 86 32.56 11.00 7.02
C LYS A 86 32.08 10.76 8.45
N GLU A 87 30.85 11.13 8.74
CA GLU A 87 30.25 10.95 10.06
C GLU A 87 30.04 9.47 10.39
N ILE A 88 29.54 8.69 9.42
CA ILE A 88 29.35 7.25 9.58
C ILE A 88 30.69 6.54 9.68
N ALA A 89 31.70 6.97 8.92
CA ALA A 89 33.07 6.41 9.00
C ALA A 89 33.69 6.65 10.39
N ALA A 90 33.49 7.85 10.96
CA ALA A 90 33.97 8.16 12.31
C ALA A 90 33.28 7.30 13.38
N ALA A 91 31.93 7.23 13.34
CA ALA A 91 31.16 6.40 14.26
C ALA A 91 31.47 4.90 14.11
N GLY A 92 31.70 4.45 12.88
CA GLY A 92 32.13 3.08 12.58
C GLY A 92 33.52 2.77 13.15
N ALA A 93 34.48 3.71 13.09
CA ALA A 93 35.81 3.57 13.67
C ALA A 93 35.78 3.46 15.20
N GLU A 94 34.92 4.25 15.85
CA GLU A 94 34.65 4.15 17.29
C GLU A 94 34.13 2.74 17.64
N TYR A 95 33.11 2.26 16.91
CA TYR A 95 32.56 0.93 17.14
C TYR A 95 33.53 -0.20 16.86
N ALA A 96 34.30 -0.13 15.76
CA ALA A 96 35.33 -1.11 15.44
C ALA A 96 36.43 -1.15 16.52
N THR A 97 36.78 -0.01 17.12
CA THR A 97 37.77 0.09 18.21
C THR A 97 37.23 -0.51 19.50
N GLU A 98 35.96 -0.25 19.83
CA GLU A 98 35.28 -0.88 20.97
C GLU A 98 35.30 -2.42 20.83
N MET A 99 35.03 -2.95 19.65
CA MET A 99 35.04 -4.39 19.37
C MET A 99 36.46 -4.99 19.45
N ARG A 100 37.50 -4.24 19.05
CA ARG A 100 38.91 -4.68 19.21
C ARG A 100 39.30 -4.78 20.66
N ASN A 101 38.80 -3.89 21.51
CA ASN A 101 39.12 -3.83 22.93
C ASN A 101 38.28 -4.77 23.79
N GLY A 102 37.57 -5.73 23.18
CA GLY A 102 36.79 -6.73 23.90
C GLY A 102 35.38 -6.27 24.28
N GLY A 103 34.88 -5.21 23.67
CA GLY A 103 33.49 -4.77 23.81
C GLY A 103 32.50 -5.86 23.39
N LYS A 104 31.33 -5.89 24.00
CA LYS A 104 30.28 -6.83 23.62
C LYS A 104 29.63 -6.37 22.29
N ALA A 105 29.70 -7.24 21.28
CA ALA A 105 28.93 -7.03 20.06
C ALA A 105 27.45 -7.12 20.38
N GLY A 106 26.71 -6.06 20.09
CA GLY A 106 25.25 -6.03 20.26
C GLY A 106 24.65 -4.81 19.60
N PRO A 107 23.41 -4.92 19.12
CA PRO A 107 22.72 -3.81 18.43
C PRO A 107 22.36 -2.64 19.37
N ASP A 108 22.51 -2.84 20.69
CA ASP A 108 22.11 -1.88 21.73
C ASP A 108 23.29 -1.23 22.44
N THR A 109 24.54 -1.43 21.98
CA THR A 109 25.68 -0.66 22.48
C THR A 109 25.59 0.78 21.98
N GLY A 110 26.11 1.75 22.74
CA GLY A 110 25.98 3.18 22.39
C GLY A 110 26.52 3.52 21.01
N SER A 111 27.65 2.93 20.63
CA SER A 111 28.28 3.12 19.33
C SER A 111 27.50 2.43 18.19
N ALA A 112 26.98 1.21 18.40
CA ALA A 112 26.11 0.54 17.44
C ALA A 112 24.77 1.27 17.25
N LEU A 113 24.20 1.78 18.34
CA LEU A 113 22.96 2.58 18.30
C LEU A 113 23.18 3.88 17.51
N ARG A 114 24.33 4.52 17.68
CA ARG A 114 24.70 5.72 16.89
C ARG A 114 24.74 5.41 15.40
N LEU A 115 25.39 4.31 14.98
CA LEU A 115 25.41 3.86 13.59
C LEU A 115 23.99 3.59 13.04
N LYS A 116 23.15 2.93 13.83
CA LYS A 116 21.75 2.67 13.48
C LYS A 116 20.95 3.97 13.31
N ASN A 117 21.16 4.95 14.18
CA ASN A 117 20.51 6.26 14.08
C ASN A 117 20.96 7.05 12.85
N LEU A 118 22.21 6.88 12.43
CA LEU A 118 22.75 7.44 11.18
C LEU A 118 22.26 6.69 9.92
N GLY A 119 21.43 5.64 10.08
CA GLY A 119 20.82 4.92 8.98
C GLY A 119 21.70 3.80 8.40
N VAL A 120 22.78 3.40 9.08
CA VAL A 120 23.62 2.29 8.62
C VAL A 120 22.83 0.98 8.70
N PRO A 121 22.81 0.17 7.62
CA PRO A 121 22.14 -1.12 7.62
C PRO A 121 22.69 -2.06 8.71
N THR A 122 21.79 -2.82 9.34
CA THR A 122 22.20 -3.76 10.41
C THR A 122 23.23 -4.78 9.93
N ALA A 123 23.17 -5.21 8.68
CA ALA A 123 24.16 -6.10 8.09
C ALA A 123 25.57 -5.48 8.10
N THR A 124 25.69 -4.20 7.76
CA THR A 124 26.96 -3.45 7.80
C THR A 124 27.46 -3.30 9.23
N ILE A 125 26.59 -3.01 10.21
CA ILE A 125 26.97 -2.93 11.63
C ILE A 125 27.51 -4.28 12.11
N THR A 126 26.86 -5.37 11.71
CA THR A 126 27.32 -6.74 12.04
C THR A 126 28.67 -7.06 11.40
N SER A 127 28.91 -6.66 10.14
CA SER A 127 30.21 -6.89 9.48
C SER A 127 31.31 -6.07 10.14
N ILE A 128 31.07 -4.82 10.53
CA ILE A 128 32.02 -4.00 11.30
C ILE A 128 32.42 -4.69 12.62
N ALA A 129 31.43 -5.28 13.32
CA ALA A 129 31.68 -6.01 14.55
C ALA A 129 32.57 -7.26 14.33
N ALA A 130 32.30 -8.01 13.27
CA ALA A 130 33.02 -9.24 12.93
C ALA A 130 34.42 -8.97 12.40
N GLU A 131 34.53 -8.05 11.46
CA GLU A 131 35.79 -7.73 10.77
C GLU A 131 36.66 -6.74 11.54
N ARG A 132 36.04 -6.02 12.49
CA ARG A 132 36.69 -4.93 13.26
C ARG A 132 37.27 -3.84 12.36
N LYS A 133 36.65 -3.65 11.22
CA LYS A 133 37.01 -2.68 10.19
C LYS A 133 35.78 -1.96 9.70
N VAL A 134 35.93 -0.68 9.34
CA VAL A 134 34.88 0.10 8.67
C VAL A 134 35.03 -0.10 7.17
N PRO A 135 33.97 -0.46 6.44
CA PRO A 135 33.99 -0.47 4.98
C PRO A 135 34.21 0.95 4.44
N GLN A 136 34.95 1.09 3.36
CA GLN A 136 35.14 2.39 2.69
C GLN A 136 33.86 2.88 2.02
N SER A 137 33.08 1.96 1.52
CA SER A 137 31.82 2.21 0.85
C SER A 137 30.71 1.36 1.49
N ILE A 138 29.53 1.94 1.64
CA ILE A 138 28.37 1.29 2.25
C ILE A 138 27.29 1.17 1.19
N ALA A 139 26.79 -0.04 0.99
CA ALA A 139 25.67 -0.29 0.11
C ALA A 139 24.35 0.06 0.81
N TYR A 140 23.52 0.86 0.15
CA TYR A 140 22.15 1.12 0.56
C TYR A 140 21.19 0.26 -0.27
N THR A 141 20.43 -0.57 0.40
CA THR A 141 19.54 -1.53 -0.27
C THR A 141 18.06 -1.14 -0.13
N SER A 142 17.27 -1.61 -1.07
CA SER A 142 15.82 -1.36 -1.05
C SER A 142 15.17 -1.91 0.23
N PRO A 143 14.37 -1.11 0.94
CA PRO A 143 13.67 -1.53 2.15
C PRO A 143 12.50 -2.48 1.87
N ARG A 144 12.01 -2.53 0.61
CA ARG A 144 10.84 -3.32 0.19
C ARG A 144 10.87 -3.68 -1.29
N ASP A 145 10.00 -4.63 -1.65
CA ASP A 145 9.65 -4.88 -3.05
C ASP A 145 8.79 -3.73 -3.57
N GLY A 146 8.93 -3.37 -4.83
CA GLY A 146 8.11 -2.31 -5.40
C GLY A 146 8.57 -1.82 -6.76
N VAL A 147 8.09 -0.63 -7.10
CA VAL A 147 8.44 0.11 -8.31
C VAL A 147 9.05 1.45 -7.90
N VAL A 148 10.12 1.84 -8.58
CA VAL A 148 10.75 3.15 -8.39
C VAL A 148 9.84 4.22 -8.97
N LEU A 149 9.30 5.10 -8.13
CA LEU A 149 8.49 6.24 -8.56
C LEU A 149 9.35 7.41 -9.00
N GLU A 150 10.42 7.66 -8.25
CA GLU A 150 11.36 8.77 -8.50
C GLU A 150 12.77 8.31 -8.11
N ARG A 151 13.73 8.69 -8.93
CA ARG A 151 15.16 8.55 -8.65
C ARG A 151 15.81 9.92 -8.74
N MET A 152 16.31 10.44 -7.64
CA MET A 152 17.07 11.69 -7.56
C MET A 152 18.57 11.44 -7.35
N ALA A 153 18.93 10.22 -6.93
CA ALA A 153 20.32 9.84 -6.75
C ALA A 153 21.09 9.85 -8.07
N VAL A 154 22.24 10.52 -8.08
CA VAL A 154 23.19 10.57 -9.20
C VAL A 154 24.58 10.21 -8.67
N SER A 155 25.32 9.37 -9.42
CA SER A 155 26.70 9.03 -9.07
C SER A 155 27.57 10.29 -9.07
N GLY A 156 28.39 10.44 -8.03
CA GLY A 156 29.24 11.59 -7.84
C GLY A 156 28.61 12.79 -7.14
N MET A 157 27.30 12.72 -6.76
CA MET A 157 26.65 13.80 -6.02
C MET A 157 26.99 13.77 -4.55
N MET A 158 26.95 14.94 -3.91
CA MET A 158 26.87 15.08 -2.46
C MET A 158 25.40 15.15 -2.06
N ALA A 159 25.00 14.28 -1.15
CA ALA A 159 23.65 14.27 -0.57
C ALA A 159 23.73 14.77 0.87
N GLU A 160 22.85 15.70 1.23
CA GLU A 160 22.73 16.23 2.57
C GLU A 160 21.78 15.37 3.41
N ALA A 161 21.85 15.51 4.73
CA ALA A 161 20.92 14.85 5.63
C ALA A 161 19.48 15.34 5.37
N GLY A 162 18.58 14.40 5.03
CA GLY A 162 17.19 14.68 4.68
C GLY A 162 16.89 14.62 3.17
N ASP A 163 17.91 14.64 2.33
CA ASP A 163 17.71 14.53 0.88
C ASP A 163 17.06 13.22 0.50
N VAL A 164 16.02 13.31 -0.32
CA VAL A 164 15.31 12.16 -0.87
C VAL A 164 16.06 11.66 -2.10
N LEU A 165 16.55 10.43 -2.06
CA LEU A 165 17.29 9.81 -3.15
C LEU A 165 16.43 8.91 -4.02
N PHE A 166 15.50 8.17 -3.40
CA PHE A 166 14.54 7.33 -4.10
C PHE A 166 13.17 7.40 -3.43
N ARG A 167 12.12 7.28 -4.25
CA ARG A 167 10.76 6.97 -3.84
C ARG A 167 10.35 5.64 -4.43
N ILE A 168 9.91 4.72 -3.59
CA ILE A 168 9.58 3.34 -3.96
C ILE A 168 8.17 3.05 -3.48
N ALA A 169 7.32 2.54 -4.35
CA ALA A 169 5.97 2.12 -4.00
C ALA A 169 5.76 0.63 -4.22
N ASP A 170 5.17 -0.01 -3.25
CA ASP A 170 4.60 -1.33 -3.44
C ASP A 170 3.25 -1.18 -4.16
N VAL A 171 3.20 -1.68 -5.39
CA VAL A 171 2.04 -1.61 -6.28
C VAL A 171 1.16 -2.86 -6.23
N SER A 172 1.39 -3.74 -5.25
CA SER A 172 0.60 -4.98 -5.08
C SER A 172 -0.86 -4.70 -4.73
N LYS A 173 -1.12 -3.57 -4.08
CA LYS A 173 -2.45 -3.05 -3.77
C LYS A 173 -2.56 -1.60 -4.21
N LEU A 174 -3.67 -1.29 -4.85
CA LEU A 174 -3.95 0.06 -5.32
C LEU A 174 -5.30 0.51 -4.78
N TRP A 175 -5.47 1.80 -4.61
CA TRP A 175 -6.76 2.39 -4.31
C TRP A 175 -7.48 2.81 -5.60
N VAL A 176 -8.80 2.80 -5.52
CA VAL A 176 -9.65 3.41 -6.53
C VAL A 176 -10.49 4.47 -5.82
N ILE A 177 -10.19 5.71 -6.11
CA ILE A 177 -10.98 6.85 -5.62
C ILE A 177 -12.14 7.00 -6.59
N ALA A 178 -13.37 6.81 -6.11
CA ALA A 178 -14.59 6.87 -6.92
C ALA A 178 -15.40 8.11 -6.55
N ASP A 179 -15.85 8.84 -7.56
CA ASP A 179 -16.72 10.00 -7.39
C ASP A 179 -18.18 9.56 -7.38
N VAL A 180 -18.74 9.41 -6.18
CA VAL A 180 -20.13 8.96 -5.99
C VAL A 180 -21.04 10.19 -5.89
N PRO A 181 -22.03 10.34 -6.78
CA PRO A 181 -23.04 11.40 -6.67
C PRO A 181 -23.83 11.29 -5.37
N GLU A 182 -24.23 12.42 -4.79
CA GLU A 182 -24.93 12.49 -3.51
C GLU A 182 -26.21 11.62 -3.47
N TYR A 183 -26.97 11.61 -4.55
CA TYR A 183 -28.21 10.81 -4.66
C TYR A 183 -27.97 9.28 -4.67
N GLU A 184 -26.72 8.81 -4.89
CA GLU A 184 -26.34 7.39 -4.84
C GLU A 184 -25.68 7.00 -3.52
N LEU A 185 -25.33 7.96 -2.65
CA LEU A 185 -24.61 7.70 -1.39
C LEU A 185 -25.37 6.71 -0.48
N GLY A 186 -26.70 6.72 -0.51
CA GLY A 186 -27.53 5.78 0.26
C GLY A 186 -27.32 4.30 -0.12
N ALA A 187 -26.77 4.02 -1.30
CA ALA A 187 -26.47 2.67 -1.77
C ALA A 187 -25.05 2.21 -1.44
N VAL A 188 -24.15 3.14 -1.03
CA VAL A 188 -22.77 2.83 -0.69
C VAL A 188 -22.66 2.46 0.79
N ARG A 189 -22.00 1.34 1.05
CA ARG A 189 -21.76 0.87 2.42
C ARG A 189 -20.31 0.38 2.55
N MET A 190 -19.71 0.59 3.71
CA MET A 190 -18.38 0.01 4.01
C MET A 190 -18.43 -1.51 3.88
N GLY A 191 -17.40 -2.08 3.25
CA GLY A 191 -17.32 -3.51 2.97
C GLY A 191 -18.16 -3.97 1.79
N ALA A 192 -18.78 -3.06 1.03
CA ALA A 192 -19.50 -3.44 -0.19
C ALA A 192 -18.52 -3.99 -1.24
N ALA A 193 -18.90 -5.08 -1.89
CA ALA A 193 -18.11 -5.64 -2.99
C ALA A 193 -18.09 -4.70 -4.19
N VAL A 194 -16.89 -4.39 -4.65
CA VAL A 194 -16.66 -3.50 -5.79
C VAL A 194 -16.03 -4.27 -6.94
N SER A 195 -16.47 -3.97 -8.16
CA SER A 195 -15.84 -4.47 -9.39
C SER A 195 -15.31 -3.29 -10.19
N VAL A 196 -14.03 -3.33 -10.51
CA VAL A 196 -13.34 -2.27 -11.27
C VAL A 196 -12.98 -2.78 -12.65
N THR A 197 -13.32 -2.01 -13.68
CA THR A 197 -12.91 -2.27 -15.07
C THR A 197 -12.11 -1.09 -15.59
N VAL A 198 -11.00 -1.37 -16.23
CA VAL A 198 -10.08 -0.35 -16.77
C VAL A 198 -10.17 -0.37 -18.29
N ARG A 199 -10.31 0.79 -18.93
CA ARG A 199 -10.49 0.89 -20.40
C ARG A 199 -9.35 0.27 -21.19
N ASN A 200 -8.11 0.42 -20.71
CA ASN A 200 -6.92 -0.09 -21.37
C ASN A 200 -6.66 -1.58 -21.13
N LEU A 201 -7.49 -2.24 -20.30
CA LEU A 201 -7.42 -3.67 -20.01
C LEU A 201 -8.80 -4.31 -20.26
N PRO A 202 -9.25 -4.38 -21.52
CA PRO A 202 -10.55 -4.92 -21.85
C PRO A 202 -10.63 -6.40 -21.44
N GLY A 203 -11.76 -6.79 -20.86
CA GLY A 203 -11.99 -8.17 -20.38
C GLY A 203 -11.42 -8.47 -18.99
N THR A 204 -10.63 -7.59 -18.41
CA THR A 204 -10.11 -7.79 -17.04
C THR A 204 -11.01 -7.09 -16.03
N MET A 205 -11.45 -7.83 -15.02
CA MET A 205 -12.25 -7.32 -13.91
C MET A 205 -11.48 -7.49 -12.60
N PHE A 206 -11.20 -6.38 -11.95
CA PHE A 206 -10.58 -6.37 -10.63
C PHE A 206 -11.66 -6.33 -9.56
N LYS A 207 -11.45 -7.09 -8.48
CA LYS A 207 -12.36 -7.12 -7.33
C LYS A 207 -11.73 -6.34 -6.18
N GLY A 208 -12.58 -5.59 -5.46
CA GLY A 208 -12.18 -4.82 -4.28
C GLY A 208 -13.32 -4.69 -3.29
N THR A 209 -13.06 -4.05 -2.18
CA THR A 209 -14.02 -3.73 -1.11
C THR A 209 -13.84 -2.30 -0.65
#